data_2dad6d343f9c7558f9d9969b3892178e
#
_entry.id   2dad6d343f9c7558f9d9969b3892178e
#
_cell.length_a   1.000
_cell.length_b   1.000
_cell.length_c   1.000
_cell.angle_alpha   90.00
_cell.angle_beta   90.00
_cell.angle_gamma   90.00
#
_symmetry.space_group_name_H-M   'P 1'
#
loop_
_entity.id
_entity.type
_entity.pdbx_description
1 polymer ?
#
loop_
_entity_poly.entity_id
_entity_poly.type
_entity_poly.pdbx_seq_one_letter_code
_entity_poly.pdbx_strand_id
1 'polypeptide(L)'
;DAIVLAEASITRMNLDVKYFRLDPHIMVPEPTQGIIAVIARKDRKEVVEALKAINDERTYAEATLERQVVVDIGGGCHSPLGVLFRVNDNGIYGIAGISDGRRKVVVEDWFEVDDSDAGHKLAKKLKEAMKSEGLILKA
;
A
#
# COMPACT_ATOMS: atom_id res chain seq x y z
N ASP A 1 24.62 5.52 13.09
CA ASP A 1 23.53 4.54 12.95
C ASP A 1 22.21 5.27 12.85
N ALA A 2 21.22 4.66 12.21
CA ALA A 2 19.88 5.20 12.02
C ALA A 2 18.82 4.09 12.14
N ILE A 3 17.59 4.47 12.45
CA ILE A 3 16.44 3.57 12.46
C ILE A 3 15.31 4.16 11.62
N VAL A 4 14.46 3.29 11.07
CA VAL A 4 13.25 3.68 10.36
C VAL A 4 12.07 3.54 11.30
N LEU A 5 11.29 4.60 11.43
CA LEU A 5 10.11 4.68 12.29
C LEU A 5 8.91 5.22 11.50
N ALA A 6 7.71 4.86 11.95
CA ALA A 6 6.50 5.51 11.47
C ALA A 6 6.44 6.96 12.00
N GLU A 7 6.29 7.94 11.12
CA GLU A 7 6.18 9.36 11.50
C GLU A 7 5.04 9.60 12.50
N ALA A 8 3.94 8.85 12.38
CA ALA A 8 2.84 8.90 13.33
C ALA A 8 3.27 8.60 14.78
N SER A 9 4.26 7.75 14.99
CA SER A 9 4.79 7.45 16.33
C SER A 9 5.55 8.66 16.88
N ILE A 10 6.36 9.32 16.07
CA ILE A 10 7.10 10.53 16.46
C ILE A 10 6.12 11.63 16.87
N THR A 11 5.10 11.87 16.04
CA THR A 11 4.09 12.91 16.29
C THR A 11 3.24 12.61 17.54
N ARG A 12 2.73 11.37 17.68
CA ARG A 12 1.87 11.01 18.83
C ARG A 12 2.61 11.04 20.16
N MET A 13 3.88 10.68 20.15
CA MET A 13 4.72 10.67 21.36
C MET A 13 5.39 12.03 21.62
N ASN A 14 5.15 13.01 20.75
CA ASN A 14 5.75 14.35 20.80
C ASN A 14 7.28 14.29 21.00
N LEU A 15 7.95 13.44 20.21
CA LEU A 15 9.39 13.25 20.31
C LEU A 15 10.12 14.41 19.64
N ASP A 16 11.01 15.07 20.39
CA ASP A 16 11.91 16.09 19.85
C ASP A 16 13.16 15.44 19.25
N VAL A 17 13.00 14.88 18.04
CA VAL A 17 14.07 14.21 17.30
C VAL A 17 14.15 14.75 15.88
N LYS A 18 15.36 14.87 15.36
CA LYS A 18 15.56 15.16 13.94
C LYS A 18 15.33 13.90 13.13
N TYR A 19 14.50 13.98 12.10
CA TYR A 19 14.24 12.87 11.19
C TYR A 19 14.10 13.35 9.74
N PHE A 20 14.24 12.44 8.81
CA PHE A 20 14.00 12.66 7.39
C PHE A 20 12.84 11.79 6.95
N ARG A 21 11.89 12.36 6.22
CA ARG A 21 10.84 11.58 5.56
C ARG A 21 11.44 10.81 4.40
N LEU A 22 11.20 9.51 4.36
CA LEU A 22 11.57 8.67 3.24
C LEU A 22 10.54 8.84 2.12
N ASP A 23 11.04 9.19 0.94
CA ASP A 23 10.20 9.25 -0.25
C ASP A 23 9.73 7.85 -0.65
N PRO A 24 8.45 7.64 -1.02
CA PRO A 24 7.94 6.35 -1.50
C PRO A 24 8.72 5.77 -2.68
N HIS A 25 9.36 6.58 -3.53
CA HIS A 25 10.24 6.09 -4.60
C HIS A 25 11.54 5.47 -4.07
N ILE A 26 12.00 5.93 -2.90
CA ILE A 26 13.16 5.34 -2.21
C ILE A 26 12.74 4.06 -1.50
N MET A 27 11.63 4.11 -0.76
CA MET A 27 11.10 2.98 -0.01
C MET A 27 9.57 2.95 -0.11
N VAL A 28 9.07 2.12 -1.03
CA VAL A 28 7.62 1.89 -1.13
C VAL A 28 7.17 1.19 0.15
N PRO A 29 6.16 1.72 0.87
CA PRO A 29 5.71 1.12 2.11
C PRO A 29 5.06 -0.25 1.90
N GLU A 30 5.00 -1.05 2.96
CA GLU A 30 4.24 -2.31 2.96
C GLU A 30 2.76 -2.02 2.67
N PRO A 31 2.07 -2.89 1.90
CA PRO A 31 0.65 -2.70 1.60
C PRO A 31 -0.18 -2.52 2.87
N THR A 32 -1.08 -1.56 2.86
CA THR A 32 -1.97 -1.18 3.98
C THR A 32 -1.24 -0.71 5.25
N GLN A 33 0.04 -0.36 5.15
CA GLN A 33 0.80 0.14 6.29
C GLN A 33 0.21 1.44 6.84
N GLY A 34 -0.01 1.45 8.16
CA GLY A 34 -0.58 2.60 8.87
C GLY A 34 -2.11 2.68 8.83
N ILE A 35 -2.80 1.75 8.17
CA ILE A 35 -4.25 1.67 8.14
C ILE A 35 -4.74 0.90 9.37
N ILE A 36 -5.69 1.47 10.11
CA ILE A 36 -6.34 0.83 11.24
C ILE A 36 -7.57 0.08 10.72
N ALA A 37 -7.59 -1.23 10.86
CA ALA A 37 -8.73 -2.06 10.48
C ALA A 37 -9.53 -2.49 11.72
N VAL A 38 -10.86 -2.33 11.64
CA VAL A 38 -11.77 -2.82 12.67
C VAL A 38 -12.58 -4.00 12.12
N ILE A 39 -12.58 -5.11 12.83
CA ILE A 39 -13.27 -6.34 12.42
C ILE A 39 -14.51 -6.54 13.30
N ALA A 40 -15.64 -6.82 12.64
CA ALA A 40 -16.88 -7.18 13.32
C ALA A 40 -17.50 -8.45 12.73
N ARG A 41 -18.27 -9.16 13.53
CA ARG A 41 -19.07 -10.29 13.04
C ARG A 41 -20.19 -9.78 12.13
N LYS A 42 -20.39 -10.42 10.99
CA LYS A 42 -21.38 -10.02 9.98
C LYS A 42 -22.84 -10.09 10.47
N ASP A 43 -23.12 -10.95 11.47
CA ASP A 43 -24.45 -11.12 12.08
C ASP A 43 -24.79 -10.03 13.12
N ARG A 44 -23.80 -9.26 13.59
CA ARG A 44 -23.99 -8.16 14.53
C ARG A 44 -24.27 -6.86 13.80
N LYS A 45 -25.49 -6.75 13.22
CA LYS A 45 -25.88 -5.63 12.35
C LYS A 45 -25.72 -4.26 13.03
N GLU A 46 -26.09 -4.13 14.30
CA GLU A 46 -25.95 -2.88 15.04
C GLU A 46 -24.48 -2.41 15.16
N VAL A 47 -23.55 -3.38 15.33
CA VAL A 47 -22.11 -3.06 15.38
C VAL A 47 -21.59 -2.65 14.01
N VAL A 48 -21.98 -3.37 12.98
CA VAL A 48 -21.60 -3.03 11.59
C VAL A 48 -22.07 -1.63 11.20
N GLU A 49 -23.32 -1.27 11.55
CA GLU A 49 -23.85 0.08 11.27
C GLU A 49 -23.09 1.16 12.06
N ALA A 50 -22.77 0.91 13.33
CA ALA A 50 -21.98 1.86 14.10
C ALA A 50 -20.58 2.07 13.53
N LEU A 51 -19.95 1.00 13.01
CA LEU A 51 -18.62 1.09 12.39
C LEU A 51 -18.62 1.86 11.06
N LYS A 52 -19.72 1.89 10.32
CA LYS A 52 -19.83 2.71 9.11
C LYS A 52 -19.62 4.21 9.39
N ALA A 53 -19.99 4.68 10.57
CA ALA A 53 -19.83 6.08 10.96
C ALA A 53 -18.37 6.52 11.14
N ILE A 54 -17.46 5.58 11.34
CA ILE A 54 -16.02 5.84 11.51
C ILE A 54 -15.20 5.35 10.31
N ASN A 55 -15.85 4.80 9.29
CA ASN A 55 -15.17 4.37 8.08
C ASN A 55 -14.72 5.58 7.26
N ASP A 56 -13.47 5.60 6.86
CA ASP A 56 -12.94 6.56 5.90
C ASP A 56 -12.94 5.94 4.51
N GLU A 57 -13.83 6.41 3.65
CA GLU A 57 -14.06 5.85 2.31
C GLU A 57 -12.82 5.95 1.41
N ARG A 58 -12.04 7.02 1.54
CA ARG A 58 -10.80 7.19 0.79
C ARG A 58 -9.77 6.14 1.21
N THR A 59 -9.52 6.02 2.51
CA THR A 59 -8.61 5.00 3.06
C THR A 59 -9.07 3.59 2.70
N TYR A 60 -10.37 3.33 2.71
CA TYR A 60 -10.93 2.04 2.32
C TYR A 60 -10.67 1.74 0.83
N ALA A 61 -10.85 2.72 -0.05
CA ALA A 61 -10.54 2.58 -1.47
C ALA A 61 -9.04 2.32 -1.69
N GLU A 62 -8.16 3.13 -1.08
CA GLU A 62 -6.71 2.94 -1.15
C GLU A 62 -6.30 1.53 -0.70
N ALA A 63 -6.80 1.08 0.45
CA ALA A 63 -6.53 -0.27 0.97
C ALA A 63 -7.01 -1.38 0.02
N THR A 64 -8.17 -1.19 -0.60
CA THR A 64 -8.74 -2.15 -1.55
C THR A 64 -7.84 -2.30 -2.78
N LEU A 65 -7.37 -1.18 -3.35
CA LEU A 65 -6.47 -1.17 -4.50
C LEU A 65 -5.11 -1.79 -4.17
N GLU A 66 -4.55 -1.48 -3.01
CA GLU A 66 -3.30 -2.10 -2.55
C GLU A 66 -3.43 -3.62 -2.40
N ARG A 67 -4.55 -4.10 -1.88
CA ARG A 67 -4.82 -5.54 -1.76
C ARG A 67 -5.00 -6.24 -3.11
N GLN A 68 -5.54 -5.57 -4.13
CA GLN A 68 -5.57 -6.13 -5.49
C GLN A 68 -4.15 -6.44 -5.98
N VAL A 69 -3.20 -5.52 -5.77
CA VAL A 69 -1.80 -5.76 -6.14
C VAL A 69 -1.23 -6.97 -5.40
N VAL A 70 -1.47 -7.07 -4.09
CA VAL A 70 -0.98 -8.19 -3.26
C VAL A 70 -1.51 -9.53 -3.79
N VAL A 71 -2.81 -9.60 -4.07
CA VAL A 71 -3.44 -10.83 -4.59
C VAL A 71 -2.86 -11.21 -5.95
N ASP A 72 -2.71 -10.26 -6.85
CA ASP A 72 -2.25 -10.52 -8.21
C ASP A 72 -0.76 -10.91 -8.26
N ILE A 73 0.07 -10.28 -7.44
CA ILE A 73 1.50 -10.64 -7.35
C ILE A 73 1.69 -12.01 -6.68
N GLY A 74 0.72 -12.45 -5.87
CA GLY A 74 0.82 -13.70 -5.11
C GLY A 74 1.71 -13.56 -3.89
N GLY A 75 1.87 -12.32 -3.38
CA GLY A 75 2.66 -12.02 -2.18
C GLY A 75 1.91 -12.35 -0.91
N GLY A 76 2.63 -12.92 0.08
CA GLY A 76 2.19 -13.01 1.47
C GLY A 76 2.95 -12.02 2.34
N CYS A 77 2.72 -12.06 3.67
CA CYS A 77 3.36 -11.18 4.65
C CYS A 77 4.91 -11.21 4.64
N HIS A 78 5.52 -12.14 3.93
CA HIS A 78 6.97 -12.24 3.78
C HIS A 78 7.47 -11.84 2.39
N SER A 79 6.56 -11.39 1.52
CA SER A 79 6.96 -10.90 0.20
C SER A 79 7.59 -9.51 0.33
N PRO A 80 8.74 -9.27 -0.31
CA PRO A 80 9.40 -7.96 -0.30
C PRO A 80 8.68 -6.98 -1.26
N LEU A 81 7.36 -6.92 -1.17
CA LEU A 81 6.45 -6.10 -1.97
C LEU A 81 6.04 -4.86 -1.18
N GLY A 82 6.28 -3.68 -1.74
CA GLY A 82 5.70 -2.43 -1.30
C GLY A 82 4.61 -1.98 -2.26
N VAL A 83 3.53 -1.40 -1.73
CA VAL A 83 2.44 -0.80 -2.52
C VAL A 83 1.89 0.41 -1.80
N LEU A 84 1.61 1.46 -2.54
CA LEU A 84 0.94 2.65 -2.02
C LEU A 84 -0.02 3.18 -3.08
N PHE A 85 -1.28 3.38 -2.68
CA PHE A 85 -2.24 4.14 -3.46
C PHE A 85 -2.59 5.46 -2.77
N ARG A 86 -2.91 6.47 -3.56
CA ARG A 86 -3.47 7.75 -3.11
C ARG A 86 -4.64 8.12 -4.02
N VAL A 87 -5.81 8.17 -3.43
CA VAL A 87 -7.06 8.57 -4.09
C VAL A 87 -7.32 10.03 -3.80
N ASN A 88 -7.55 10.83 -4.82
CA ASN A 88 -7.96 12.23 -4.70
C ASN A 88 -8.92 12.63 -5.83
N ASP A 89 -9.41 13.86 -5.81
CA ASP A 89 -10.40 14.35 -6.76
C ASP A 89 -9.89 14.42 -8.21
N ASN A 90 -8.58 14.35 -8.43
CA ASN A 90 -7.95 14.43 -9.75
C ASN A 90 -7.60 13.05 -10.34
N GLY A 91 -7.77 11.97 -9.56
CA GLY A 91 -7.45 10.62 -9.99
C GLY A 91 -6.85 9.77 -8.87
N ILE A 92 -6.37 8.60 -9.28
CA ILE A 92 -5.75 7.61 -8.41
C ILE A 92 -4.27 7.49 -8.80
N TYR A 93 -3.38 7.84 -7.88
CA TYR A 93 -1.95 7.57 -8.01
C TYR A 93 -1.63 6.23 -7.36
N GLY A 94 -0.87 5.39 -8.05
CA GLY A 94 -0.38 4.12 -7.52
C GLY A 94 1.12 3.94 -7.76
N ILE A 95 1.84 3.47 -6.75
CA ILE A 95 3.24 3.05 -6.84
C ILE A 95 3.39 1.67 -6.20
N ALA A 96 4.11 0.78 -6.88
CA ALA A 96 4.42 -0.55 -6.38
C ALA A 96 5.89 -0.88 -6.62
N GLY A 97 6.50 -1.55 -5.67
CA GLY A 97 7.90 -1.94 -5.75
C GLY A 97 8.16 -3.31 -5.16
N ILE A 98 9.10 -4.02 -5.73
CA ILE A 98 9.50 -5.34 -5.28
C ILE A 98 11.02 -5.51 -5.37
N SER A 99 11.60 -6.30 -4.46
CA SER A 99 13.05 -6.54 -4.45
C SER A 99 13.36 -7.99 -4.12
N ASP A 100 14.44 -8.52 -4.69
CA ASP A 100 15.02 -9.81 -4.31
C ASP A 100 16.25 -9.68 -3.37
N GLY A 101 16.46 -8.46 -2.83
CA GLY A 101 17.61 -8.11 -2.01
C GLY A 101 18.84 -7.68 -2.80
N ARG A 102 18.87 -7.87 -4.12
CA ARG A 102 19.93 -7.43 -5.04
C ARG A 102 19.43 -6.46 -6.08
N ARG A 103 18.24 -6.71 -6.61
CA ARG A 103 17.55 -5.89 -7.61
C ARG A 103 16.28 -5.35 -7.03
N LYS A 104 15.89 -4.17 -7.47
CA LYS A 104 14.65 -3.52 -7.10
C LYS A 104 13.94 -3.09 -8.37
N VAL A 105 12.67 -3.42 -8.48
CA VAL A 105 11.78 -2.95 -9.55
C VAL A 105 10.72 -2.07 -8.91
N VAL A 106 10.51 -0.88 -9.44
CA VAL A 106 9.46 0.04 -9.01
C VAL A 106 8.71 0.51 -10.24
N VAL A 107 7.40 0.52 -10.15
CA VAL A 107 6.50 1.05 -11.17
C VAL A 107 5.50 2.00 -10.52
N GLU A 108 5.08 3.00 -11.27
CA GLU A 108 4.04 3.94 -10.85
C GLU A 108 3.12 4.27 -12.01
N ASP A 109 1.89 4.68 -11.70
CA ASP A 109 0.93 5.13 -12.70
C ASP A 109 -0.16 6.02 -12.10
N TRP A 110 -0.87 6.73 -13.00
CA TRP A 110 -2.07 7.48 -12.70
C TRP A 110 -3.26 6.84 -13.39
N PHE A 111 -4.38 6.74 -12.69
CA PHE A 111 -5.61 6.14 -13.15
C PHE A 111 -6.77 7.13 -12.96
N GLU A 112 -7.88 6.90 -13.67
CA GLU A 112 -9.10 7.68 -13.51
C GLU A 112 -9.64 7.57 -12.08
N VAL A 113 -10.40 8.58 -11.65
CA VAL A 113 -10.85 8.74 -10.26
C VAL A 113 -11.72 7.59 -9.76
N ASP A 114 -12.43 6.92 -10.66
CA ASP A 114 -13.35 5.81 -10.37
C ASP A 114 -12.86 4.45 -10.88
N ASP A 115 -11.57 4.34 -11.22
CA ASP A 115 -10.98 3.10 -11.75
C ASP A 115 -10.82 2.06 -10.63
N SER A 116 -11.86 1.25 -10.43
CA SER A 116 -11.87 0.16 -9.44
C SER A 116 -10.83 -0.94 -9.70
N ASP A 117 -10.26 -1.01 -10.91
CA ASP A 117 -9.28 -2.01 -11.34
C ASP A 117 -7.84 -1.47 -11.35
N ALA A 118 -7.62 -0.25 -10.84
CA ALA A 118 -6.31 0.40 -10.83
C ALA A 118 -5.22 -0.47 -10.18
N GLY A 119 -5.56 -1.21 -9.11
CA GLY A 119 -4.64 -2.13 -8.45
C GLY A 119 -4.23 -3.29 -9.36
N HIS A 120 -5.17 -3.91 -10.08
CA HIS A 120 -4.90 -4.98 -11.05
C HIS A 120 -4.02 -4.49 -12.21
N LYS A 121 -4.28 -3.28 -12.70
CA LYS A 121 -3.47 -2.64 -13.76
C LYS A 121 -2.04 -2.38 -13.30
N LEU A 122 -1.87 -1.85 -12.10
CA LEU A 122 -0.54 -1.61 -11.52
C LEU A 122 0.21 -2.92 -11.28
N ALA A 123 -0.47 -3.96 -10.79
CA ALA A 123 0.11 -5.30 -10.61
C ALA A 123 0.60 -5.90 -11.92
N LYS A 124 -0.18 -5.76 -13.00
CA LYS A 124 0.22 -6.19 -14.34
C LYS A 124 1.50 -5.49 -14.79
N LYS A 125 1.55 -4.16 -14.65
CA LYS A 125 2.73 -3.35 -14.97
C LYS A 125 3.96 -3.79 -14.17
N LEU A 126 3.79 -4.08 -12.88
CA LEU A 126 4.88 -4.58 -12.04
C LEU A 126 5.37 -5.95 -12.50
N LYS A 127 4.48 -6.89 -12.84
CA LYS A 127 4.86 -8.21 -13.37
C LYS A 127 5.65 -8.11 -14.68
N GLU A 128 5.23 -7.23 -15.58
CA GLU A 128 5.93 -6.99 -16.85
C GLU A 128 7.34 -6.44 -16.60
N ALA A 129 7.48 -5.46 -15.71
CA ALA A 129 8.77 -4.89 -15.33
C ALA A 129 9.66 -5.92 -14.61
N MET A 130 9.13 -6.74 -13.71
CA MET A 130 9.86 -7.84 -13.06
C MET A 130 10.42 -8.82 -14.11
N LYS A 131 9.60 -9.18 -15.11
CA LYS A 131 10.00 -10.10 -16.18
C LYS A 131 11.12 -9.49 -17.03
N SER A 132 11.04 -8.21 -17.39
CA SER A 132 12.06 -7.53 -18.20
C SER A 132 13.40 -7.43 -17.46
N GLU A 133 13.37 -7.22 -16.15
CA GLU A 133 14.56 -7.14 -15.29
C GLU A 133 15.05 -8.52 -14.81
N GLY A 134 14.36 -9.61 -15.20
CA GLY A 134 14.70 -10.98 -14.78
C GLY A 134 14.60 -11.18 -13.27
N LEU A 135 13.71 -10.43 -12.58
CA LEU A 135 13.46 -10.58 -11.16
C LEU A 135 12.44 -11.70 -10.94
N ILE A 136 12.85 -12.76 -10.26
CA ILE A 136 12.00 -13.92 -9.96
C ILE A 136 11.85 -13.99 -8.44
N LEU A 137 10.61 -13.93 -7.96
CA LEU A 137 10.32 -14.23 -6.57
C LEU A 137 10.56 -15.72 -6.32
N LYS A 138 11.41 -16.01 -5.36
CA LYS A 138 11.49 -17.37 -4.83
C LYS A 138 10.26 -17.59 -3.96
N ALA A 139 9.48 -18.60 -4.31
CA ALA A 139 8.34 -19.06 -3.51
C ALA A 139 8.81 -19.51 -2.11
#